data_c9226828e767ad1eed70e02ec73055ab
#
_entry.id   c9226828e767ad1eed70e02ec73055ab
#
_cell.length_a   1.000
_cell.length_b   1.000
_cell.length_c   1.000
_cell.angle_alpha   90.00
_cell.angle_beta   90.00
_cell.angle_gamma   90.00
#
_symmetry.space_group_name_H-M   'P 1'
#
loop_
_entity.id
_entity.type
_entity.pdbx_description
1 polymer ?
#
loop_
_entity_poly.entity_id
_entity_poly.type
_entity_poly.pdbx_seq_one_letter_code
_entity_poly.pdbx_strand_id
1 'polypeptide(L)'
;MGTFQETDFTGRCGTYRVVVDSAKASSILPRIVPPLEKITEAATSWMNDCPFQTYTFIFHFTADSGGGGMEHAYGTAITVSSEEIDNDLDPFTSVSAHEFFHLWNVKRIRPQSLEPVGYTGEDYTTALWFSEGVDSAVSDLIRLKAGLLDEHRYLYRLSQGIRELQSRPAHLSQSVEQASLEAWLEKYPYFGLPERSISYYNKGELLGVLLDLRMRELTDGKQSLQTLFRWMNQQYAKRGKFFDDTEGVLNAVETLTGADFRPFFADYVSGVREIPWDSFFAPVGLHVVTSDLLYADPGFDVVQKFDRPPTIVRVRPGTDADKAGVKADDEVISLNGAKPGRDFGQEIEKLGPGATIHIAVRREGERLEFQWRLEGRKMRFYEITDLPSITPEQRRARLQWLSGTSTQ
;
A
#
# COMPACT_ATOMS: atom_id res chain seq x y z
N MET A 1 14.13 -2.18 28.39
CA MET A 1 12.98 -2.64 29.22
C MET A 1 11.99 -1.48 29.23
N GLY A 2 10.73 -1.72 28.79
CA GLY A 2 9.66 -0.72 28.77
C GLY A 2 8.50 -1.16 29.63
N THR A 3 7.55 -0.26 29.88
CA THR A 3 6.26 -0.56 30.50
C THR A 3 5.28 -0.88 29.37
N PHE A 4 4.70 -2.08 29.42
CA PHE A 4 3.68 -2.49 28.45
C PHE A 4 2.51 -3.15 29.16
N GLN A 5 1.37 -3.18 28.48
CA GLN A 5 0.21 -3.97 28.89
C GLN A 5 -0.05 -5.05 27.86
N GLU A 6 -0.53 -6.19 28.30
CA GLU A 6 -0.84 -7.32 27.43
C GLU A 6 -2.23 -7.89 27.73
N THR A 7 -2.80 -8.49 26.70
CA THR A 7 -3.99 -9.31 26.77
C THR A 7 -3.90 -10.44 25.77
N ASP A 8 -4.62 -11.51 26.02
CA ASP A 8 -4.68 -12.64 25.11
C ASP A 8 -6.12 -12.85 24.61
N PHE A 9 -6.27 -13.33 23.39
CA PHE A 9 -7.53 -13.90 22.90
C PHE A 9 -7.27 -15.26 22.26
N THR A 10 -8.30 -16.09 22.21
CA THR A 10 -8.24 -17.41 21.58
C THR A 10 -9.02 -17.40 20.28
N GLY A 11 -8.39 -17.84 19.18
CA GLY A 11 -9.02 -18.02 17.89
C GLY A 11 -8.80 -19.42 17.32
N ARG A 12 -9.14 -19.59 16.05
CA ARG A 12 -9.10 -20.89 15.35
C ARG A 12 -7.78 -21.65 15.51
N CYS A 13 -6.63 -20.96 15.50
CA CYS A 13 -5.31 -21.58 15.46
C CYS A 13 -4.58 -21.65 16.81
N GLY A 14 -5.16 -21.08 17.86
CA GLY A 14 -4.52 -21.06 19.18
C GLY A 14 -4.65 -19.71 19.88
N THR A 15 -3.65 -19.34 20.63
CA THR A 15 -3.62 -18.12 21.44
C THR A 15 -2.94 -16.98 20.67
N TYR A 16 -3.56 -15.82 20.71
CA TYR A 16 -3.00 -14.58 20.19
C TYR A 16 -2.75 -13.63 21.34
N ARG A 17 -1.49 -13.25 21.50
CA ARG A 17 -1.07 -12.28 22.50
C ARG A 17 -0.99 -10.90 21.88
N VAL A 18 -1.56 -9.91 22.53
CA VAL A 18 -1.51 -8.51 22.13
C VAL A 18 -0.78 -7.71 23.18
N VAL A 19 0.36 -7.15 22.81
CA VAL A 19 1.24 -6.35 23.67
C VAL A 19 1.21 -4.92 23.18
N VAL A 20 0.94 -3.97 24.08
CA VAL A 20 0.86 -2.54 23.76
C VAL A 20 1.85 -1.76 24.62
N ASP A 21 2.78 -1.08 23.98
CA ASP A 21 3.71 -0.12 24.61
C ASP A 21 3.12 1.29 24.50
N SER A 22 2.26 1.62 25.45
CA SER A 22 1.65 2.95 25.56
C SER A 22 1.12 3.19 26.96
N ALA A 23 1.26 4.43 27.44
CA ALA A 23 0.61 4.86 28.70
C ALA A 23 -0.94 4.80 28.61
N LYS A 24 -1.51 4.80 27.40
CA LYS A 24 -2.96 4.70 27.13
C LYS A 24 -3.41 3.27 26.81
N ALA A 25 -2.59 2.25 27.04
CA ALA A 25 -2.88 0.87 26.63
C ALA A 25 -4.24 0.37 27.12
N SER A 26 -4.66 0.73 28.35
CA SER A 26 -5.98 0.34 28.91
C SER A 26 -7.18 0.83 28.10
N SER A 27 -7.05 1.97 27.40
CA SER A 27 -8.10 2.51 26.52
C SER A 27 -7.96 2.03 25.07
N ILE A 28 -6.76 1.63 24.66
CA ILE A 28 -6.45 1.17 23.29
C ILE A 28 -6.84 -0.30 23.10
N LEU A 29 -6.47 -1.18 24.03
CA LEU A 29 -6.70 -2.63 23.95
C LEU A 29 -8.15 -3.01 23.60
N PRO A 30 -9.20 -2.45 24.25
CA PRO A 30 -10.58 -2.77 23.90
C PRO A 30 -10.98 -2.38 22.48
N ARG A 31 -10.27 -1.48 21.84
CA ARG A 31 -10.54 -1.00 20.47
C ARG A 31 -9.85 -1.84 19.42
N ILE A 32 -8.63 -2.31 19.69
CA ILE A 32 -7.80 -3.02 18.71
C ILE A 32 -8.02 -4.54 18.73
N VAL A 33 -8.37 -5.13 19.87
CA VAL A 33 -8.55 -6.59 19.98
C VAL A 33 -9.69 -7.11 19.08
N PRO A 34 -10.90 -6.52 19.04
CA PRO A 34 -11.96 -7.03 18.18
C PRO A 34 -11.63 -7.05 16.68
N PRO A 35 -11.00 -6.02 16.07
CA PRO A 35 -10.56 -6.12 14.68
C PRO A 35 -9.44 -7.16 14.49
N LEU A 36 -8.52 -7.35 15.43
CA LEU A 36 -7.49 -8.40 15.34
C LEU A 36 -8.11 -9.81 15.35
N GLU A 37 -9.12 -10.06 16.19
CA GLU A 37 -9.87 -11.32 16.18
C GLU A 37 -10.46 -11.60 14.79
N LYS A 38 -11.09 -10.60 14.18
CA LYS A 38 -11.67 -10.72 12.83
C LYS A 38 -10.61 -10.96 11.74
N ILE A 39 -9.48 -10.24 11.79
CA ILE A 39 -8.38 -10.40 10.84
C ILE A 39 -7.81 -11.82 10.94
N THR A 40 -7.49 -12.27 12.13
CA THR A 40 -6.86 -13.57 12.35
C THR A 40 -7.77 -14.73 11.96
N GLU A 41 -9.08 -14.65 12.26
CA GLU A 41 -10.06 -15.64 11.82
C GLU A 41 -10.22 -15.64 10.29
N ALA A 42 -10.34 -14.46 9.67
CA ALA A 42 -10.48 -14.35 8.22
C ALA A 42 -9.24 -14.91 7.50
N ALA A 43 -8.03 -14.56 7.93
CA ALA A 43 -6.78 -14.98 7.29
C ALA A 43 -6.52 -16.48 7.45
N THR A 44 -6.67 -17.04 8.66
CA THR A 44 -6.47 -18.47 8.93
C THR A 44 -7.51 -19.33 8.21
N SER A 45 -8.76 -18.86 8.13
CA SER A 45 -9.82 -19.48 7.34
C SER A 45 -9.52 -19.38 5.83
N TRP A 46 -9.04 -18.23 5.36
CA TRP A 46 -8.69 -17.99 3.96
C TRP A 46 -7.56 -18.90 3.51
N MET A 47 -6.50 -19.07 4.31
CA MET A 47 -5.41 -19.99 4.05
C MET A 47 -5.77 -21.46 4.34
N ASN A 48 -6.77 -21.70 5.17
CA ASN A 48 -7.10 -23.02 5.73
C ASN A 48 -5.87 -23.71 6.35
N ASP A 49 -5.09 -22.96 7.12
CA ASP A 49 -3.81 -23.41 7.69
C ASP A 49 -3.56 -22.74 9.04
N CYS A 50 -2.97 -23.50 9.98
CA CYS A 50 -2.65 -23.05 11.32
C CYS A 50 -1.19 -23.41 11.65
N PRO A 51 -0.19 -22.64 11.20
CA PRO A 51 1.21 -23.01 11.34
C PRO A 51 1.83 -22.60 12.69
N PHE A 52 1.05 -22.25 13.69
CA PHE A 52 1.49 -21.82 15.03
C PHE A 52 0.53 -22.30 16.11
N GLN A 53 0.97 -22.21 17.37
CA GLN A 53 0.13 -22.39 18.57
C GLN A 53 -0.10 -21.06 19.31
N THR A 54 0.89 -20.18 19.25
CA THR A 54 0.82 -18.83 19.80
C THR A 54 1.38 -17.85 18.78
N TYR A 55 0.69 -16.72 18.59
CA TYR A 55 1.14 -15.60 17.77
C TYR A 55 1.09 -14.32 18.59
N THR A 56 2.12 -13.46 18.48
CA THR A 56 2.23 -12.24 19.28
C THR A 56 2.20 -11.00 18.40
N PHE A 57 1.23 -10.12 18.65
CA PHE A 57 1.22 -8.76 18.12
C PHE A 57 1.86 -7.82 19.14
N ILE A 58 2.86 -7.06 18.74
CA ILE A 58 3.50 -6.02 19.54
C ILE A 58 3.20 -4.68 18.88
N PHE A 59 2.47 -3.82 19.57
CA PHE A 59 2.14 -2.48 19.09
C PHE A 59 2.89 -1.43 19.85
N HIS A 60 3.62 -0.61 19.12
CA HIS A 60 4.26 0.59 19.61
C HIS A 60 3.50 1.83 19.15
N PHE A 61 2.89 2.56 20.09
CA PHE A 61 2.11 3.76 19.78
C PHE A 61 2.94 5.01 19.93
N THR A 62 3.09 5.74 18.83
CA THR A 62 3.84 7.01 18.77
C THR A 62 2.90 8.21 18.67
N ALA A 63 3.42 9.39 19.00
CA ALA A 63 2.73 10.65 18.76
C ALA A 63 2.90 11.15 17.32
N ASP A 64 3.91 10.64 16.61
CA ASP A 64 4.22 11.04 15.25
C ASP A 64 3.29 10.33 14.25
N SER A 65 3.02 11.01 13.12
CA SER A 65 2.37 10.39 11.97
C SER A 65 3.35 9.44 11.27
N GLY A 66 2.83 8.32 10.84
CA GLY A 66 3.57 7.26 10.15
C GLY A 66 3.65 6.01 11.00
N GLY A 67 3.71 4.90 10.34
CA GLY A 67 3.74 3.57 10.92
C GLY A 67 4.42 2.61 9.99
N GLY A 68 4.49 1.37 10.40
CA GLY A 68 5.02 0.26 9.64
C GLY A 68 5.09 -0.95 10.53
N GLY A 69 5.33 -2.09 9.94
CA GLY A 69 5.48 -3.31 10.68
C GLY A 69 6.79 -4.01 10.36
N MET A 70 7.06 -5.02 11.14
CA MET A 70 8.13 -5.97 10.91
C MET A 70 7.62 -7.35 11.29
N GLU A 71 7.53 -8.17 10.28
CA GLU A 71 7.02 -9.52 10.38
C GLU A 71 8.06 -10.49 10.97
N HIS A 72 7.57 -11.42 11.79
CA HIS A 72 8.36 -12.51 12.38
C HIS A 72 7.63 -13.85 12.21
N ALA A 73 8.34 -14.96 12.42
CA ALA A 73 7.79 -16.30 12.20
C ALA A 73 6.54 -16.63 13.03
N TYR A 74 6.41 -16.02 14.22
CA TYR A 74 5.31 -16.22 15.17
C TYR A 74 4.86 -14.94 15.85
N GLY A 75 5.03 -13.81 15.19
CA GLY A 75 4.62 -12.52 15.72
C GLY A 75 4.94 -11.40 14.76
N THR A 76 4.54 -10.19 15.13
CA THR A 76 4.87 -8.96 14.41
C THR A 76 5.04 -7.80 15.38
N ALA A 77 5.91 -6.86 15.03
CA ALA A 77 6.06 -5.58 15.74
C ALA A 77 5.56 -4.46 14.82
N ILE A 78 4.57 -3.70 15.27
CA ILE A 78 3.90 -2.67 14.48
C ILE A 78 3.97 -1.33 15.21
N THR A 79 4.43 -0.29 14.51
CA THR A 79 4.35 1.10 14.98
C THR A 79 3.10 1.75 14.41
N VAL A 80 2.32 2.40 15.26
CA VAL A 80 1.04 3.04 14.89
C VAL A 80 0.96 4.43 15.50
N SER A 81 0.38 5.39 14.78
CA SER A 81 0.07 6.69 15.33
C SER A 81 -1.09 6.61 16.33
N SER A 82 -0.88 7.17 17.53
CA SER A 82 -1.93 7.25 18.55
C SER A 82 -3.12 8.12 18.10
N GLU A 83 -2.87 9.15 17.30
CA GLU A 83 -3.92 10.04 16.77
C GLU A 83 -4.77 9.35 15.70
N GLU A 84 -4.14 8.55 14.83
CA GLU A 84 -4.86 7.81 13.79
C GLU A 84 -5.88 6.84 14.38
N ILE A 85 -5.49 6.07 15.38
CA ILE A 85 -6.42 5.13 16.04
C ILE A 85 -7.65 5.83 16.62
N ASP A 86 -7.49 7.06 17.13
CA ASP A 86 -8.61 7.78 17.72
C ASP A 86 -9.65 8.22 16.67
N ASN A 87 -9.24 8.42 15.43
CA ASN A 87 -10.07 8.92 14.34
C ASN A 87 -10.58 7.82 13.39
N ASP A 88 -9.72 6.89 12.98
CA ASP A 88 -10.04 5.84 12.00
C ASP A 88 -9.18 4.58 12.24
N LEU A 89 -9.82 3.43 12.33
CA LEU A 89 -9.13 2.14 12.47
C LEU A 89 -8.64 1.57 11.13
N ASP A 90 -8.91 2.20 10.00
CA ASP A 90 -8.54 1.66 8.68
C ASP A 90 -7.03 1.48 8.52
N PRO A 91 -6.16 2.47 8.84
CA PRO A 91 -4.71 2.29 8.76
C PRO A 91 -4.22 1.17 9.69
N PHE A 92 -4.76 1.10 10.92
CA PHE A 92 -4.42 0.04 11.86
C PHE A 92 -4.80 -1.35 11.35
N THR A 93 -6.02 -1.52 10.82
CA THR A 93 -6.47 -2.82 10.31
C THR A 93 -5.72 -3.20 9.03
N SER A 94 -5.32 -2.23 8.22
CA SER A 94 -4.53 -2.44 7.01
C SER A 94 -3.16 -3.02 7.33
N VAL A 95 -2.36 -2.31 8.16
CA VAL A 95 -1.04 -2.79 8.54
C VAL A 95 -1.12 -4.09 9.33
N SER A 96 -2.09 -4.25 10.22
CA SER A 96 -2.24 -5.49 11.01
C SER A 96 -2.58 -6.72 10.16
N ALA A 97 -3.39 -6.56 9.10
CA ALA A 97 -3.71 -7.65 8.18
C ALA A 97 -2.50 -8.02 7.31
N HIS A 98 -1.75 -7.02 6.83
CA HIS A 98 -0.53 -7.18 6.06
C HIS A 98 0.53 -7.93 6.88
N GLU A 99 0.89 -7.43 8.05
CA GLU A 99 1.89 -8.04 8.91
C GLU A 99 1.49 -9.45 9.39
N PHE A 100 0.19 -9.69 9.58
CA PHE A 100 -0.27 -11.03 9.94
C PHE A 100 -0.19 -12.00 8.76
N PHE A 101 -0.45 -11.55 7.51
CA PHE A 101 -0.39 -12.43 6.36
C PHE A 101 1.04 -12.81 6.00
N HIS A 102 2.04 -12.02 6.36
CA HIS A 102 3.45 -12.42 6.30
C HIS A 102 3.78 -13.70 7.05
N LEU A 103 2.92 -14.16 7.95
CA LEU A 103 3.01 -15.50 8.55
C LEU A 103 3.16 -16.60 7.50
N TRP A 104 2.52 -16.44 6.34
CA TRP A 104 2.64 -17.33 5.17
C TRP A 104 3.57 -16.74 4.12
N ASN A 105 3.26 -15.60 3.59
CA ASN A 105 4.02 -14.88 2.57
C ASN A 105 4.94 -13.88 3.28
N VAL A 106 6.03 -14.17 3.47
CA VAL A 106 7.37 -14.41 3.18
C VAL A 106 8.02 -15.32 4.25
N LYS A 107 7.39 -15.52 5.41
CA LYS A 107 8.03 -16.34 6.46
C LYS A 107 8.03 -17.83 6.12
N ARG A 108 7.13 -18.30 5.28
CA ARG A 108 7.00 -19.71 4.89
C ARG A 108 7.02 -19.91 3.38
N ILE A 109 6.23 -19.15 2.64
CA ILE A 109 6.28 -19.05 1.18
C ILE A 109 7.32 -17.99 0.87
N ARG A 110 8.56 -18.41 0.59
CA ARG A 110 9.73 -17.52 0.50
C ARG A 110 10.44 -17.65 -0.84
N PRO A 111 10.90 -16.54 -1.44
CA PRO A 111 11.81 -16.56 -2.58
C PRO A 111 13.14 -17.25 -2.23
N GLN A 112 13.70 -18.00 -3.17
CA GLN A 112 14.99 -18.68 -2.99
C GLN A 112 16.14 -17.69 -2.77
N SER A 113 16.07 -16.52 -3.39
CA SER A 113 17.07 -15.46 -3.25
C SER A 113 17.17 -14.88 -1.83
N LEU A 114 16.12 -15.03 -1.01
CA LEU A 114 16.10 -14.62 0.39
C LEU A 114 16.44 -15.76 1.37
N GLU A 115 17.06 -16.86 0.89
CA GLU A 115 17.41 -17.99 1.71
C GLU A 115 18.84 -18.50 1.40
N PRO A 116 19.73 -18.62 2.39
CA PRO A 116 19.53 -18.27 3.79
C PRO A 116 19.49 -16.74 4.01
N VAL A 117 18.78 -16.30 5.06
CA VAL A 117 18.74 -14.86 5.41
C VAL A 117 20.14 -14.39 5.81
N GLY A 118 20.64 -13.37 5.14
CA GLY A 118 21.91 -12.71 5.45
C GLY A 118 21.72 -11.51 6.39
N TYR A 119 22.27 -11.57 7.61
CA TYR A 119 22.22 -10.44 8.54
C TYR A 119 23.44 -9.52 8.46
N THR A 120 24.38 -9.81 7.57
CA THR A 120 25.66 -9.10 7.44
C THR A 120 25.85 -8.40 6.10
N GLY A 121 24.90 -8.49 5.21
CA GLY A 121 24.90 -7.90 3.87
C GLY A 121 23.48 -7.69 3.36
N GLU A 122 23.39 -7.16 2.15
CA GLU A 122 22.11 -7.01 1.45
C GLU A 122 21.69 -8.32 0.80
N ASP A 123 20.41 -8.66 0.93
CA ASP A 123 19.78 -9.76 0.22
C ASP A 123 18.95 -9.19 -0.94
N TYR A 124 19.27 -9.57 -2.17
CA TYR A 124 18.61 -9.08 -3.37
C TYR A 124 17.60 -10.09 -3.89
N THR A 125 16.41 -9.63 -4.23
CA THR A 125 15.34 -10.43 -4.83
C THR A 125 14.56 -9.62 -5.85
N THR A 126 14.06 -10.27 -6.89
CA THR A 126 13.12 -9.65 -7.85
C THR A 126 11.67 -9.78 -7.40
N ALA A 127 11.40 -10.41 -6.25
CA ALA A 127 10.06 -10.84 -5.84
C ALA A 127 9.43 -10.00 -4.71
N LEU A 128 9.97 -8.82 -4.32
CA LEU A 128 9.31 -7.98 -3.32
C LEU A 128 7.92 -7.51 -3.76
N TRP A 129 7.70 -7.31 -5.05
CA TRP A 129 6.37 -7.01 -5.57
C TRP A 129 5.33 -8.07 -5.19
N PHE A 130 5.74 -9.34 -5.09
CA PHE A 130 4.90 -10.45 -4.67
C PHE A 130 4.87 -10.56 -3.14
N SER A 131 6.04 -10.50 -2.51
CA SER A 131 6.18 -10.67 -1.05
C SER A 131 5.52 -9.55 -0.26
N GLU A 132 5.48 -8.34 -0.81
CA GLU A 132 4.92 -7.14 -0.17
C GLU A 132 3.66 -6.63 -0.89
N GLY A 133 3.77 -6.42 -2.21
CA GLY A 133 2.69 -5.82 -2.98
C GLY A 133 1.49 -6.75 -3.11
N VAL A 134 1.68 -8.00 -3.53
CA VAL A 134 0.57 -8.97 -3.59
C VAL A 134 0.08 -9.32 -2.19
N ASP A 135 0.94 -9.26 -1.17
CA ASP A 135 0.55 -9.37 0.23
C ASP A 135 -0.47 -8.29 0.61
N SER A 136 -0.23 -7.04 0.21
CA SER A 136 -1.17 -5.93 0.43
C SER A 136 -2.53 -6.19 -0.23
N ALA A 137 -2.54 -6.71 -1.48
CA ALA A 137 -3.78 -7.10 -2.15
C ALA A 137 -4.54 -8.20 -1.39
N VAL A 138 -3.85 -9.21 -0.88
CA VAL A 138 -4.47 -10.28 -0.08
C VAL A 138 -4.97 -9.75 1.26
N SER A 139 -4.23 -8.85 1.88
CA SER A 139 -4.61 -8.21 3.14
C SER A 139 -5.93 -7.44 3.03
N ASP A 140 -6.14 -6.75 1.91
CA ASP A 140 -7.43 -6.10 1.64
C ASP A 140 -8.56 -7.12 1.39
N LEU A 141 -8.31 -8.25 0.71
CA LEU A 141 -9.28 -9.35 0.60
C LEU A 141 -9.63 -9.96 1.96
N ILE A 142 -8.65 -10.11 2.86
CA ILE A 142 -8.86 -10.56 4.24
C ILE A 142 -9.73 -9.56 5.01
N ARG A 143 -9.49 -8.26 4.86
CA ARG A 143 -10.26 -7.19 5.50
C ARG A 143 -11.70 -7.12 4.98
N LEU A 144 -11.92 -7.30 3.66
CA LEU A 144 -13.24 -7.46 3.05
C LEU A 144 -13.99 -8.65 3.67
N LYS A 145 -13.32 -9.81 3.73
CA LYS A 145 -13.88 -11.02 4.35
C LYS A 145 -14.18 -10.85 5.83
N ALA A 146 -13.38 -10.10 6.55
CA ALA A 146 -13.54 -9.77 7.97
C ALA A 146 -14.65 -8.74 8.24
N GLY A 147 -15.19 -8.09 7.20
CA GLY A 147 -16.14 -6.97 7.32
C GLY A 147 -15.52 -5.73 7.95
N LEU A 148 -14.22 -5.53 7.77
CA LEU A 148 -13.45 -4.36 8.20
C LEU A 148 -13.19 -3.36 7.08
N LEU A 149 -13.43 -3.78 5.84
CA LEU A 149 -13.36 -3.00 4.63
C LEU A 149 -14.61 -3.27 3.80
N ASP A 150 -15.30 -2.26 3.33
CA ASP A 150 -16.41 -2.41 2.39
C ASP A 150 -15.95 -2.24 0.94
N GLU A 151 -16.81 -2.64 0.00
CA GLU A 151 -16.54 -2.55 -1.43
C GLU A 151 -16.22 -1.15 -1.91
N HIS A 152 -17.02 -0.15 -1.48
CA HIS A 152 -16.84 1.24 -1.90
C HIS A 152 -15.46 1.76 -1.49
N ARG A 153 -15.08 1.53 -0.24
CA ARG A 153 -13.78 1.94 0.30
C ARG A 153 -12.62 1.18 -0.36
N TYR A 154 -12.82 -0.10 -0.66
CA TYR A 154 -11.85 -0.91 -1.40
C TYR A 154 -11.61 -0.38 -2.81
N LEU A 155 -12.66 -0.13 -3.60
CA LEU A 155 -12.53 0.42 -4.94
C LEU A 155 -11.92 1.84 -4.94
N TYR A 156 -12.26 2.64 -3.92
CA TYR A 156 -11.62 3.94 -3.72
C TYR A 156 -10.12 3.80 -3.48
N ARG A 157 -9.67 2.88 -2.61
CA ARG A 157 -8.25 2.61 -2.36
C ARG A 157 -7.52 2.19 -3.63
N LEU A 158 -8.07 1.28 -4.40
CA LEU A 158 -7.52 0.86 -5.69
C LEU A 158 -7.43 2.04 -6.66
N SER A 159 -8.43 2.90 -6.71
CA SER A 159 -8.43 4.12 -7.52
C SER A 159 -7.30 5.07 -7.13
N GLN A 160 -7.04 5.23 -5.83
CA GLN A 160 -5.90 6.00 -5.33
C GLN A 160 -4.57 5.34 -5.69
N GLY A 161 -4.48 3.99 -5.60
CA GLY A 161 -3.30 3.23 -6.01
C GLY A 161 -2.97 3.43 -7.50
N ILE A 162 -3.98 3.39 -8.37
CA ILE A 162 -3.83 3.67 -9.81
C ILE A 162 -3.34 5.10 -10.01
N ARG A 163 -3.94 6.08 -9.34
CA ARG A 163 -3.54 7.49 -9.41
C ARG A 163 -2.09 7.67 -8.99
N GLU A 164 -1.68 7.05 -7.89
CA GLU A 164 -0.31 7.12 -7.40
C GLU A 164 0.68 6.57 -8.43
N LEU A 165 0.45 5.35 -8.93
CA LEU A 165 1.29 4.76 -9.98
C LEU A 165 1.40 5.66 -11.21
N GLN A 166 0.27 6.11 -11.72
CA GLN A 166 0.18 6.93 -12.94
C GLN A 166 0.75 8.34 -12.77
N SER A 167 0.82 8.85 -11.55
CA SER A 167 1.42 10.14 -11.24
C SER A 167 2.96 10.13 -11.27
N ARG A 168 3.57 8.94 -11.29
CA ARG A 168 5.02 8.74 -11.26
C ARG A 168 5.55 8.44 -12.65
N PRO A 169 6.30 9.34 -13.31
CA PRO A 169 6.85 9.09 -14.66
C PRO A 169 7.67 7.80 -14.76
N ALA A 170 8.30 7.38 -13.66
CA ALA A 170 9.06 6.14 -13.59
C ALA A 170 8.25 4.88 -13.94
N HIS A 171 6.91 4.91 -13.88
CA HIS A 171 6.09 3.75 -14.26
C HIS A 171 6.28 3.32 -15.73
N LEU A 172 6.80 4.22 -16.58
CA LEU A 172 7.13 3.96 -17.98
C LEU A 172 8.57 3.47 -18.21
N SER A 173 9.40 3.44 -17.18
CA SER A 173 10.84 3.15 -17.32
C SER A 173 11.39 2.14 -16.31
N GLN A 174 10.75 1.95 -15.17
CA GLN A 174 11.16 0.98 -14.16
C GLN A 174 10.09 -0.11 -14.00
N SER A 175 10.47 -1.37 -14.18
CA SER A 175 9.60 -2.51 -13.91
C SER A 175 9.45 -2.74 -12.40
N VAL A 176 8.43 -3.51 -12.00
CA VAL A 176 8.26 -3.83 -10.57
C VAL A 176 9.29 -4.84 -10.08
N GLU A 177 9.83 -5.69 -10.95
CA GLU A 177 10.99 -6.55 -10.65
C GLU A 177 12.23 -5.71 -10.38
N GLN A 178 12.49 -4.72 -11.24
CA GLN A 178 13.62 -3.80 -11.04
C GLN A 178 13.45 -3.00 -9.75
N ALA A 179 12.27 -2.48 -9.46
CA ALA A 179 11.98 -1.79 -8.21
C ALA A 179 12.18 -2.71 -6.98
N SER A 180 11.87 -4.00 -7.10
CA SER A 180 12.14 -5.01 -6.07
C SER A 180 13.64 -5.24 -5.86
N LEU A 181 14.38 -5.43 -6.94
CA LEU A 181 15.82 -5.68 -6.91
C LEU A 181 16.60 -4.47 -6.36
N GLU A 182 16.18 -3.27 -6.71
CA GLU A 182 16.81 -2.00 -6.32
C GLU A 182 16.36 -1.47 -4.95
N ALA A 183 15.56 -2.23 -4.19
CA ALA A 183 14.99 -1.79 -2.92
C ALA A 183 16.05 -1.28 -1.93
N TRP A 184 17.23 -1.88 -1.86
CA TRP A 184 18.34 -1.45 -1.01
C TRP A 184 18.97 -0.11 -1.46
N LEU A 185 18.98 0.15 -2.76
CA LEU A 185 19.51 1.37 -3.34
C LEU A 185 18.52 2.52 -3.24
N GLU A 186 17.23 2.22 -3.27
CA GLU A 186 16.14 3.18 -3.40
C GLU A 186 15.21 3.24 -2.18
N LYS A 187 15.62 2.67 -1.05
CA LYS A 187 14.78 2.48 0.13
C LYS A 187 13.93 3.69 0.52
N TYR A 188 14.42 4.91 0.31
CA TYR A 188 13.68 6.13 0.57
C TYR A 188 13.68 7.17 -0.57
N PRO A 189 14.46 7.03 -1.66
CA PRO A 189 14.33 7.91 -2.83
C PRO A 189 12.96 7.85 -3.47
N TYR A 190 12.21 6.77 -3.27
CA TYR A 190 10.83 6.60 -3.72
C TYR A 190 9.97 7.84 -3.45
N PHE A 191 10.00 8.39 -2.24
CA PHE A 191 9.17 9.54 -1.89
C PHE A 191 9.62 10.84 -2.56
N GLY A 192 10.90 10.99 -2.86
CA GLY A 192 11.48 12.20 -3.42
C GLY A 192 11.72 12.20 -4.93
N LEU A 193 11.72 11.04 -5.60
CA LEU A 193 12.14 10.87 -7.00
C LEU A 193 11.12 10.14 -7.86
N PRO A 194 9.91 10.73 -8.09
CA PRO A 194 8.86 10.09 -8.87
C PRO A 194 9.25 9.84 -10.34
N GLU A 195 10.23 10.58 -10.85
CA GLU A 195 10.77 10.40 -12.21
C GLU A 195 11.68 9.18 -12.33
N ARG A 196 12.18 8.66 -11.20
CA ARG A 196 13.19 7.61 -11.16
C ARG A 196 12.64 6.27 -10.67
N SER A 197 11.77 6.27 -9.67
CA SER A 197 11.33 5.04 -9.04
C SER A 197 9.83 4.93 -8.84
N ILE A 198 9.33 3.68 -8.88
CA ILE A 198 7.99 3.27 -8.48
C ILE A 198 8.05 2.49 -7.17
N SER A 199 6.90 2.33 -6.50
CA SER A 199 6.78 1.44 -5.36
C SER A 199 6.45 0.03 -5.81
N TYR A 200 7.25 -0.95 -5.38
CA TYR A 200 6.92 -2.36 -5.52
C TYR A 200 5.72 -2.77 -4.63
N TYR A 201 5.44 -2.02 -3.55
CA TYR A 201 4.19 -2.16 -2.79
C TYR A 201 2.98 -1.76 -3.64
N ASN A 202 2.96 -0.51 -4.11
CA ASN A 202 1.81 0.03 -4.85
C ASN A 202 1.57 -0.71 -6.18
N LYS A 203 2.60 -0.80 -7.06
CA LYS A 203 2.42 -1.52 -8.33
C LYS A 203 2.20 -3.00 -8.10
N GLY A 204 2.84 -3.61 -7.09
CA GLY A 204 2.66 -5.01 -6.74
C GLY A 204 1.25 -5.32 -6.21
N GLU A 205 0.66 -4.44 -5.39
CA GLU A 205 -0.73 -4.56 -4.95
C GLU A 205 -1.70 -4.54 -6.15
N LEU A 206 -1.55 -3.56 -7.02
CA LEU A 206 -2.36 -3.47 -8.24
C LEU A 206 -2.20 -4.71 -9.12
N LEU A 207 -0.96 -5.18 -9.35
CA LEU A 207 -0.71 -6.41 -10.10
C LEU A 207 -1.28 -7.66 -9.43
N GLY A 208 -1.28 -7.73 -8.10
CA GLY A 208 -1.95 -8.79 -7.34
C GLY A 208 -3.45 -8.84 -7.62
N VAL A 209 -4.11 -7.69 -7.60
CA VAL A 209 -5.54 -7.56 -7.95
C VAL A 209 -5.79 -8.01 -9.39
N LEU A 210 -4.98 -7.53 -10.35
CA LEU A 210 -5.14 -7.88 -11.77
C LEU A 210 -4.84 -9.36 -12.03
N LEU A 211 -3.87 -9.93 -11.34
CA LEU A 211 -3.55 -11.36 -11.40
C LEU A 211 -4.72 -12.21 -10.89
N ASP A 212 -5.32 -11.85 -9.76
CA ASP A 212 -6.50 -12.53 -9.21
C ASP A 212 -7.69 -12.48 -10.18
N LEU A 213 -7.98 -11.30 -10.73
CA LEU A 213 -9.04 -11.12 -11.72
C LEU A 213 -8.80 -11.96 -12.99
N ARG A 214 -7.55 -11.97 -13.48
CA ARG A 214 -7.20 -12.73 -14.69
C ARG A 214 -7.24 -14.24 -14.47
N MET A 215 -6.76 -14.73 -13.32
CA MET A 215 -6.88 -16.14 -12.94
C MET A 215 -8.34 -16.57 -12.88
N ARG A 216 -9.21 -15.77 -12.25
CA ARG A 216 -10.66 -16.03 -12.16
C ARG A 216 -11.31 -16.04 -13.53
N GLU A 217 -11.01 -15.06 -14.38
CA GLU A 217 -11.56 -14.98 -15.73
C GLU A 217 -11.22 -16.23 -16.55
N LEU A 218 -9.97 -16.65 -16.56
CA LEU A 218 -9.49 -17.79 -17.37
C LEU A 218 -9.92 -19.15 -16.84
N THR A 219 -10.45 -19.22 -15.62
CA THR A 219 -10.79 -20.49 -14.96
C THR A 219 -12.23 -20.54 -14.44
N ASP A 220 -13.10 -19.64 -14.90
CA ASP A 220 -14.48 -19.49 -14.43
C ASP A 220 -14.57 -19.40 -12.89
N GLY A 221 -13.64 -18.65 -12.28
CA GLY A 221 -13.57 -18.41 -10.83
C GLY A 221 -12.99 -19.56 -10.02
N LYS A 222 -12.52 -20.64 -10.62
CA LYS A 222 -11.95 -21.80 -9.91
C LYS A 222 -10.59 -21.52 -9.31
N GLN A 223 -9.78 -20.70 -9.99
CA GLN A 223 -8.46 -20.30 -9.50
C GLN A 223 -8.42 -18.81 -9.14
N SER A 224 -7.68 -18.47 -8.11
CA SER A 224 -7.57 -17.14 -7.54
C SER A 224 -6.27 -17.01 -6.74
N LEU A 225 -5.97 -15.83 -6.20
CA LEU A 225 -4.87 -15.68 -5.24
C LEU A 225 -5.02 -16.63 -4.04
N GLN A 226 -6.25 -16.92 -3.59
CA GLN A 226 -6.46 -17.87 -2.51
C GLN A 226 -5.94 -19.27 -2.86
N THR A 227 -6.28 -19.77 -4.03
CA THR A 227 -5.80 -21.09 -4.46
C THR A 227 -4.30 -21.08 -4.72
N LEU A 228 -3.75 -19.98 -5.24
CA LEU A 228 -2.33 -19.80 -5.47
C LEU A 228 -1.55 -19.89 -4.14
N PHE A 229 -1.90 -19.09 -3.14
CA PHE A 229 -1.20 -19.12 -1.86
C PHE A 229 -1.36 -20.45 -1.12
N ARG A 230 -2.53 -21.07 -1.16
CA ARG A 230 -2.72 -22.42 -0.60
C ARG A 230 -1.85 -23.46 -1.31
N TRP A 231 -1.77 -23.38 -2.64
CA TRP A 231 -0.94 -24.29 -3.43
C TRP A 231 0.55 -24.07 -3.13
N MET A 232 1.02 -22.82 -3.12
CA MET A 232 2.42 -22.50 -2.78
C MET A 232 2.77 -22.95 -1.35
N ASN A 233 1.86 -22.77 -0.40
CA ASN A 233 2.04 -23.27 0.96
C ASN A 233 2.25 -24.80 0.99
N GLN A 234 1.49 -25.56 0.18
CA GLN A 234 1.63 -27.01 0.10
C GLN A 234 2.88 -27.45 -0.66
N GLN A 235 3.26 -26.75 -1.73
CA GLN A 235 4.36 -27.18 -2.61
C GLN A 235 5.72 -26.71 -2.13
N TYR A 236 5.78 -25.54 -1.49
CA TYR A 236 7.02 -24.94 -1.00
C TYR A 236 7.10 -25.00 0.53
N ALA A 237 6.31 -24.23 1.25
CA ALA A 237 6.43 -24.03 2.69
C ALA A 237 6.39 -25.35 3.48
N LYS A 238 5.37 -26.19 3.27
CA LYS A 238 5.23 -27.50 3.98
C LYS A 238 6.24 -28.55 3.57
N ARG A 239 6.99 -28.31 2.51
CA ARG A 239 8.06 -29.19 2.03
C ARG A 239 9.46 -28.65 2.33
N GLY A 240 9.56 -27.49 3.00
CA GLY A 240 10.84 -26.84 3.26
C GLY A 240 11.56 -26.42 1.97
N LYS A 241 10.81 -26.01 0.95
CA LYS A 241 11.32 -25.56 -0.35
C LYS A 241 11.01 -24.07 -0.52
N PHE A 242 11.77 -23.44 -1.38
CA PHE A 242 11.66 -22.04 -1.75
C PHE A 242 11.28 -21.93 -3.22
N PHE A 243 10.60 -20.85 -3.62
CA PHE A 243 10.25 -20.64 -5.02
C PHE A 243 11.30 -19.73 -5.72
N ASP A 244 11.43 -19.88 -7.02
CA ASP A 244 12.41 -19.17 -7.84
C ASP A 244 11.91 -17.77 -8.21
N ASP A 245 11.97 -16.87 -7.24
CA ASP A 245 11.59 -15.44 -7.36
C ASP A 245 10.38 -15.21 -8.27
N THR A 246 10.40 -14.23 -9.18
CA THR A 246 9.28 -13.92 -10.10
C THR A 246 8.94 -15.11 -11.00
N GLU A 247 9.94 -15.84 -11.50
CA GLU A 247 9.72 -17.02 -12.37
C GLU A 247 8.97 -18.13 -11.62
N GLY A 248 9.26 -18.31 -10.32
CA GLY A 248 8.55 -19.28 -9.47
C GLY A 248 7.08 -18.92 -9.28
N VAL A 249 6.74 -17.63 -9.22
CA VAL A 249 5.34 -17.15 -9.17
C VAL A 249 4.65 -17.44 -10.50
N LEU A 250 5.27 -17.10 -11.63
CA LEU A 250 4.75 -17.40 -12.96
C LEU A 250 4.44 -18.89 -13.12
N ASN A 251 5.41 -19.75 -12.81
CA ASN A 251 5.28 -21.20 -12.91
C ASN A 251 4.15 -21.75 -12.02
N ALA A 252 3.96 -21.18 -10.83
CA ALA A 252 2.86 -21.55 -9.93
C ALA A 252 1.49 -21.18 -10.52
N VAL A 253 1.37 -19.99 -11.07
CA VAL A 253 0.13 -19.49 -11.70
C VAL A 253 -0.22 -20.33 -12.93
N GLU A 254 0.74 -20.60 -13.83
CA GLU A 254 0.53 -21.43 -15.02
C GLU A 254 0.18 -22.89 -14.66
N THR A 255 0.84 -23.44 -13.63
CA THR A 255 0.52 -24.79 -13.14
C THR A 255 -0.90 -24.90 -12.64
N LEU A 256 -1.38 -23.89 -11.92
CA LEU A 256 -2.73 -23.88 -11.34
C LEU A 256 -3.83 -23.63 -12.38
N THR A 257 -3.57 -22.69 -13.27
CA THR A 257 -4.60 -22.24 -14.22
C THR A 257 -4.64 -23.08 -15.51
N GLY A 258 -3.51 -23.69 -15.88
CA GLY A 258 -3.32 -24.30 -17.19
C GLY A 258 -3.26 -23.30 -18.34
N ALA A 259 -3.14 -22.00 -18.06
CA ALA A 259 -3.14 -20.91 -19.02
C ALA A 259 -1.75 -20.26 -19.13
N ASP A 260 -1.45 -19.64 -20.26
CA ASP A 260 -0.20 -18.93 -20.49
C ASP A 260 -0.27 -17.52 -19.87
N PHE A 261 0.53 -17.28 -18.82
CA PHE A 261 0.68 -16.00 -18.14
C PHE A 261 1.96 -15.24 -18.50
N ARG A 262 2.82 -15.79 -19.38
CA ARG A 262 4.06 -15.12 -19.82
C ARG A 262 3.81 -13.72 -20.37
N PRO A 263 2.76 -13.48 -21.21
CA PRO A 263 2.47 -12.13 -21.67
C PRO A 263 2.15 -11.16 -20.53
N PHE A 264 1.39 -11.58 -19.51
CA PHE A 264 1.09 -10.75 -18.35
C PHE A 264 2.37 -10.37 -17.58
N PHE A 265 3.23 -11.36 -17.33
CA PHE A 265 4.48 -11.12 -16.62
C PHE A 265 5.46 -10.28 -17.43
N ALA A 266 5.63 -10.58 -18.72
CA ALA A 266 6.50 -9.83 -19.63
C ALA A 266 6.07 -8.37 -19.81
N ASP A 267 4.77 -8.11 -19.88
CA ASP A 267 4.24 -6.77 -20.10
C ASP A 267 4.24 -5.92 -18.81
N TYR A 268 3.85 -6.49 -17.66
CA TYR A 268 3.51 -5.70 -16.46
C TYR A 268 4.42 -5.93 -15.25
N VAL A 269 5.05 -7.10 -15.14
CA VAL A 269 5.94 -7.46 -14.03
C VAL A 269 7.39 -7.14 -14.39
N SER A 270 7.94 -7.79 -15.42
CA SER A 270 9.30 -7.55 -15.93
C SER A 270 9.34 -6.34 -16.87
N GLY A 271 8.22 -6.00 -17.48
CA GLY A 271 8.06 -4.87 -18.40
C GLY A 271 7.44 -3.63 -17.76
N VAL A 272 7.33 -2.60 -18.60
CA VAL A 272 6.79 -1.27 -18.24
C VAL A 272 5.61 -0.87 -19.12
N ARG A 273 4.95 -1.86 -19.74
CA ARG A 273 3.78 -1.59 -20.58
C ARG A 273 2.66 -0.97 -19.76
N GLU A 274 1.99 0.01 -20.34
CA GLU A 274 0.79 0.62 -19.76
C GLU A 274 -0.29 -0.44 -19.53
N ILE A 275 -0.89 -0.41 -18.33
CA ILE A 275 -1.91 -1.37 -17.93
C ILE A 275 -3.26 -0.97 -18.52
N PRO A 276 -3.89 -1.83 -19.33
CA PRO A 276 -5.24 -1.59 -19.86
C PRO A 276 -6.29 -1.91 -18.77
N TRP A 277 -6.46 -1.04 -17.80
CA TRP A 277 -7.28 -1.25 -16.60
C TRP A 277 -8.66 -1.85 -16.90
N ASP A 278 -9.36 -1.30 -17.90
CA ASP A 278 -10.70 -1.74 -18.26
C ASP A 278 -10.74 -3.20 -18.73
N SER A 279 -9.68 -3.71 -19.36
CA SER A 279 -9.62 -5.10 -19.79
C SER A 279 -9.64 -6.09 -18.62
N PHE A 280 -9.18 -5.66 -17.44
CA PHE A 280 -9.17 -6.47 -16.23
C PHE A 280 -10.43 -6.26 -15.38
N PHE A 281 -10.99 -5.05 -15.34
CA PHE A 281 -12.15 -4.74 -14.52
C PHE A 281 -13.48 -5.02 -15.19
N ALA A 282 -13.56 -4.98 -16.53
CA ALA A 282 -14.81 -5.24 -17.26
C ALA A 282 -15.43 -6.63 -16.97
N PRO A 283 -14.66 -7.74 -16.82
CA PRO A 283 -15.23 -9.03 -16.46
C PRO A 283 -16.01 -9.06 -15.14
N VAL A 284 -15.71 -8.13 -14.23
CA VAL A 284 -16.44 -7.96 -12.95
C VAL A 284 -17.41 -6.78 -12.95
N GLY A 285 -17.73 -6.24 -14.13
CA GLY A 285 -18.73 -5.18 -14.29
C GLY A 285 -18.24 -3.79 -13.86
N LEU A 286 -16.93 -3.55 -13.87
CA LEU A 286 -16.31 -2.30 -13.49
C LEU A 286 -15.50 -1.71 -14.64
N HIS A 287 -15.25 -0.40 -14.59
CA HIS A 287 -14.33 0.29 -15.48
C HIS A 287 -13.65 1.46 -14.76
N VAL A 288 -12.58 1.99 -15.34
CA VAL A 288 -11.82 3.10 -14.78
C VAL A 288 -12.16 4.39 -15.53
N VAL A 289 -12.82 5.31 -14.85
CA VAL A 289 -13.11 6.65 -15.36
C VAL A 289 -11.95 7.57 -15.00
N THR A 290 -11.57 8.43 -15.94
CA THR A 290 -10.55 9.45 -15.70
C THR A 290 -11.16 10.84 -15.79
N SER A 291 -10.74 11.73 -14.90
CA SER A 291 -11.07 13.15 -14.93
C SER A 291 -9.82 13.99 -14.69
N ASP A 292 -9.69 15.09 -15.42
CA ASP A 292 -8.60 16.04 -15.22
C ASP A 292 -9.12 17.23 -14.43
N LEU A 293 -8.53 17.48 -13.25
CA LEU A 293 -8.82 18.66 -12.44
C LEU A 293 -7.62 19.60 -12.46
N LEU A 294 -7.89 20.89 -12.45
CA LEU A 294 -6.86 21.91 -12.40
C LEU A 294 -6.68 22.35 -10.93
N TYR A 295 -5.52 22.03 -10.38
CA TYR A 295 -5.13 22.37 -9.02
C TYR A 295 -4.24 23.59 -8.96
N ALA A 296 -4.33 24.33 -7.87
CA ALA A 296 -3.38 25.39 -7.57
C ALA A 296 -2.02 24.78 -7.24
N ASP A 297 -1.01 25.09 -8.04
CA ASP A 297 0.35 24.60 -7.86
C ASP A 297 1.24 25.72 -7.29
N PRO A 298 1.79 25.55 -6.07
CA PRO A 298 2.69 26.54 -5.50
C PRO A 298 4.09 26.52 -6.14
N GLY A 299 4.43 25.50 -6.97
CA GLY A 299 5.74 25.36 -7.58
C GLY A 299 6.77 24.64 -6.70
N PHE A 300 6.37 24.17 -5.52
CA PHE A 300 7.23 23.43 -4.58
C PHE A 300 6.46 22.33 -3.86
N ASP A 301 7.19 21.41 -3.26
CA ASP A 301 6.66 20.34 -2.43
C ASP A 301 7.03 20.58 -0.96
N VAL A 302 6.13 20.25 -0.03
CA VAL A 302 6.34 20.44 1.42
C VAL A 302 6.19 19.13 2.18
N VAL A 303 6.91 19.05 3.31
CA VAL A 303 6.65 18.09 4.37
C VAL A 303 6.17 18.85 5.59
N GLN A 304 5.05 18.44 6.14
CA GLN A 304 4.49 19.03 7.35
C GLN A 304 4.44 17.99 8.46
N LYS A 305 5.17 18.25 9.55
CA LYS A 305 5.07 17.48 10.79
C LYS A 305 4.06 18.15 11.72
N PHE A 306 3.41 17.34 12.55
CA PHE A 306 2.27 17.75 13.37
C PHE A 306 2.49 19.02 14.20
N ASP A 307 3.69 19.23 14.74
CA ASP A 307 4.03 20.32 15.66
C ASP A 307 4.97 21.38 15.06
N ARG A 308 5.26 21.28 13.76
CA ARG A 308 6.23 22.15 13.08
C ARG A 308 5.58 22.89 11.88
N PRO A 309 6.14 24.05 11.51
CA PRO A 309 5.78 24.68 10.25
C PRO A 309 6.07 23.75 9.06
N PRO A 310 5.28 23.87 7.96
CA PRO A 310 5.59 23.16 6.72
C PRO A 310 7.02 23.51 6.26
N THR A 311 7.81 22.50 5.91
CA THR A 311 9.16 22.68 5.38
C THR A 311 9.14 22.37 3.89
N ILE A 312 9.65 23.27 3.07
CA ILE A 312 9.79 23.05 1.62
C ILE A 312 10.93 22.06 1.40
N VAL A 313 10.62 20.91 0.81
CA VAL A 313 11.62 19.85 0.56
C VAL A 313 12.16 19.88 -0.86
N ARG A 314 11.39 20.46 -1.78
CA ARG A 314 11.80 20.59 -3.18
C ARG A 314 11.12 21.79 -3.83
N VAL A 315 11.87 22.59 -4.58
CA VAL A 315 11.35 23.61 -5.49
C VAL A 315 11.54 23.13 -6.91
N ARG A 316 10.49 23.17 -7.73
CA ARG A 316 10.57 22.73 -9.13
C ARG A 316 11.22 23.82 -9.98
N PRO A 317 12.30 23.50 -10.74
CA PRO A 317 13.00 24.44 -11.55
C PRO A 317 12.09 25.12 -12.60
N GLY A 318 12.29 26.43 -12.76
CA GLY A 318 11.58 27.24 -13.76
C GLY A 318 10.15 27.66 -13.36
N THR A 319 9.62 27.22 -12.22
CA THR A 319 8.36 27.70 -11.67
C THR A 319 8.42 29.13 -11.17
N ASP A 320 7.28 29.77 -10.93
CA ASP A 320 7.24 31.13 -10.40
C ASP A 320 7.77 31.20 -8.95
N ALA A 321 7.63 30.12 -8.17
CA ALA A 321 8.29 29.99 -6.85
C ALA A 321 9.81 30.01 -6.95
N ASP A 322 10.38 29.25 -7.91
CA ASP A 322 11.83 29.21 -8.17
C ASP A 322 12.34 30.61 -8.57
N LYS A 323 11.65 31.27 -9.51
CA LYS A 323 11.97 32.66 -9.92
C LYS A 323 11.84 33.66 -8.79
N ALA A 324 10.89 33.45 -7.87
CA ALA A 324 10.72 34.29 -6.68
C ALA A 324 11.86 34.10 -5.66
N GLY A 325 12.63 33.01 -5.75
CA GLY A 325 13.78 32.74 -4.88
C GLY A 325 13.49 31.85 -3.68
N VAL A 326 12.36 31.11 -3.70
CA VAL A 326 12.06 30.05 -2.73
C VAL A 326 13.07 28.91 -2.88
N LYS A 327 13.47 28.29 -1.77
CA LYS A 327 14.46 27.20 -1.76
C LYS A 327 14.00 26.02 -0.92
N ALA A 328 14.62 24.87 -1.17
CA ALA A 328 14.53 23.74 -0.25
C ALA A 328 15.04 24.16 1.15
N ASP A 329 14.52 23.50 2.17
CA ASP A 329 14.76 23.75 3.60
C ASP A 329 14.15 25.05 4.15
N ASP A 330 13.42 25.83 3.35
CA ASP A 330 12.63 26.96 3.85
C ASP A 330 11.48 26.46 4.75
N GLU A 331 11.39 26.98 5.96
CA GLU A 331 10.21 26.74 6.84
C GLU A 331 9.13 27.79 6.55
N VAL A 332 7.95 27.38 6.13
CA VAL A 332 6.82 28.28 5.85
C VAL A 332 6.20 28.75 7.16
N ILE A 333 6.37 30.00 7.53
CA ILE A 333 5.86 30.58 8.78
C ILE A 333 4.60 31.42 8.61
N SER A 334 4.26 31.81 7.36
CA SER A 334 3.03 32.52 7.05
C SER A 334 2.57 32.23 5.62
N LEU A 335 1.26 32.07 5.45
CA LEU A 335 0.54 32.01 4.17
C LEU A 335 -0.51 33.14 4.15
N ASN A 336 -0.37 34.08 3.22
CA ASN A 336 -1.26 35.23 3.08
C ASN A 336 -1.50 36.01 4.41
N GLY A 337 -0.44 36.14 5.23
CA GLY A 337 -0.47 36.81 6.52
C GLY A 337 -0.94 35.95 7.71
N ALA A 338 -1.47 34.76 7.49
CA ALA A 338 -1.88 33.84 8.54
C ALA A 338 -0.80 32.75 8.79
N LYS A 339 -0.78 32.20 10.01
CA LYS A 339 0.04 31.01 10.31
C LYS A 339 -0.52 29.81 9.53
N PRO A 340 0.32 29.00 8.87
CA PRO A 340 -0.14 27.78 8.21
C PRO A 340 -0.89 26.86 9.17
N GLY A 341 -2.01 26.31 8.71
CA GLY A 341 -2.79 25.34 9.45
C GLY A 341 -2.19 23.93 9.38
N ARG A 342 -2.98 22.94 9.77
CA ARG A 342 -2.55 21.52 9.81
C ARG A 342 -2.40 20.89 8.44
N ASP A 343 -3.09 21.41 7.44
CA ASP A 343 -3.05 20.94 6.06
C ASP A 343 -2.75 22.10 5.11
N PHE A 344 -1.47 22.39 4.99
CA PHE A 344 -0.97 23.45 4.14
C PHE A 344 -1.32 23.24 2.65
N GLY A 345 -1.31 21.97 2.19
CA GLY A 345 -1.68 21.63 0.82
C GLY A 345 -3.12 22.03 0.52
N GLN A 346 -4.06 21.69 1.40
CA GLN A 346 -5.47 22.04 1.24
C GLN A 346 -5.71 23.58 1.31
N GLU A 347 -4.91 24.29 2.09
CA GLU A 347 -4.98 25.77 2.12
C GLU A 347 -4.58 26.38 0.77
N ILE A 348 -3.54 25.86 0.13
CA ILE A 348 -3.14 26.26 -1.23
C ILE A 348 -4.22 25.92 -2.25
N GLU A 349 -4.78 24.71 -2.19
CA GLU A 349 -5.87 24.31 -3.11
C GLU A 349 -7.08 25.22 -3.06
N LYS A 350 -7.48 25.67 -1.87
CA LYS A 350 -8.61 26.59 -1.67
C LYS A 350 -8.40 27.95 -2.32
N LEU A 351 -7.17 28.39 -2.56
CA LEU A 351 -6.88 29.65 -3.23
C LEU A 351 -7.21 29.58 -4.73
N GLY A 352 -7.04 28.40 -5.33
CA GLY A 352 -7.27 28.17 -6.75
C GLY A 352 -6.13 28.64 -7.67
N PRO A 353 -6.07 28.10 -8.91
CA PRO A 353 -5.09 28.51 -9.91
C PRO A 353 -5.23 30.00 -10.28
N GLY A 354 -4.10 30.67 -10.48
CA GLY A 354 -4.02 32.08 -10.82
C GLY A 354 -4.16 33.06 -9.64
N ALA A 355 -4.47 32.56 -8.44
CA ALA A 355 -4.45 33.39 -7.24
C ALA A 355 -3.02 33.86 -6.91
N THR A 356 -2.90 35.05 -6.35
CA THR A 356 -1.64 35.53 -5.81
C THR A 356 -1.42 34.95 -4.43
N ILE A 357 -0.26 34.35 -4.22
CA ILE A 357 0.18 33.83 -2.94
C ILE A 357 1.28 34.69 -2.35
N HIS A 358 1.18 34.97 -1.05
CA HIS A 358 2.23 35.59 -0.25
C HIS A 358 2.68 34.60 0.81
N ILE A 359 3.95 34.23 0.81
CA ILE A 359 4.51 33.40 1.88
C ILE A 359 5.64 34.13 2.60
N ALA A 360 5.68 33.95 3.92
CA ALA A 360 6.88 34.23 4.69
C ALA A 360 7.51 32.89 5.09
N VAL A 361 8.82 32.80 4.91
CA VAL A 361 9.61 31.64 5.31
C VAL A 361 10.68 32.03 6.31
N ARG A 362 11.18 31.02 7.05
CA ARG A 362 12.39 31.11 7.84
C ARG A 362 13.48 30.34 7.11
N ARG A 363 14.57 31.02 6.77
CA ARG A 363 15.77 30.46 6.15
C ARG A 363 16.98 30.88 6.98
N GLU A 364 17.74 29.91 7.53
CA GLU A 364 18.95 30.21 8.35
C GLU A 364 18.67 31.20 9.49
N GLY A 365 17.46 31.18 10.04
CA GLY A 365 17.03 32.09 11.12
C GLY A 365 16.46 33.42 10.66
N GLU A 366 16.61 33.82 9.41
CA GLU A 366 16.07 35.04 8.83
C GLU A 366 14.66 34.83 8.29
N ARG A 367 13.81 35.87 8.41
CA ARG A 367 12.50 35.93 7.80
C ARG A 367 12.59 36.53 6.40
N LEU A 368 12.20 35.77 5.38
CA LEU A 368 12.09 36.21 3.99
C LEU A 368 10.64 36.16 3.54
N GLU A 369 10.27 37.08 2.64
CA GLU A 369 8.90 37.14 2.10
C GLU A 369 8.94 37.03 0.58
N PHE A 370 8.05 36.21 0.03
CA PHE A 370 7.94 35.94 -1.39
C PHE A 370 6.49 36.07 -1.85
N GLN A 371 6.32 36.48 -3.10
CA GLN A 371 5.02 36.62 -3.73
C GLN A 371 5.09 36.17 -5.18
N TRP A 372 4.09 35.37 -5.59
CA TRP A 372 3.92 35.00 -7.01
C TRP A 372 2.48 34.58 -7.27
N ARG A 373 2.15 34.27 -8.54
CA ARG A 373 0.86 33.70 -8.90
C ARG A 373 0.94 32.16 -8.90
N LEU A 374 -0.05 31.53 -8.30
CA LEU A 374 -0.18 30.06 -8.34
C LEU A 374 -0.42 29.61 -9.79
N GLU A 375 0.40 28.69 -10.23
CA GLU A 375 0.20 28.03 -11.51
C GLU A 375 -0.99 27.05 -11.43
N GLY A 376 -1.54 26.67 -12.59
CA GLY A 376 -2.52 25.60 -12.69
C GLY A 376 -1.83 24.31 -13.10
N ARG A 377 -1.83 23.30 -12.24
CA ARG A 377 -1.36 21.95 -12.58
C ARG A 377 -2.54 21.04 -12.85
N LYS A 378 -2.59 20.43 -14.03
CA LYS A 378 -3.55 19.36 -14.30
C LYS A 378 -3.16 18.11 -13.52
N MET A 379 -4.08 17.62 -12.71
CA MET A 379 -3.97 16.32 -12.05
C MET A 379 -5.05 15.40 -12.60
N ARG A 380 -4.63 14.22 -13.01
CA ARG A 380 -5.54 13.18 -13.48
C ARG A 380 -5.99 12.34 -12.30
N PHE A 381 -7.30 12.20 -12.17
CA PHE A 381 -7.96 11.31 -11.22
C PHE A 381 -8.43 10.07 -11.92
N TYR A 382 -8.42 8.99 -11.19
CA TYR A 382 -8.87 7.67 -11.61
C TYR A 382 -9.94 7.23 -10.62
N GLU A 383 -11.05 6.73 -11.13
CA GLU A 383 -12.15 6.24 -10.33
C GLU A 383 -12.65 4.91 -10.92
N ILE A 384 -12.64 3.85 -10.11
CA ILE A 384 -13.22 2.57 -10.49
C ILE A 384 -14.70 2.63 -10.19
N THR A 385 -15.52 2.54 -11.23
CA THR A 385 -16.98 2.68 -11.15
C THR A 385 -17.68 1.53 -11.89
N ASP A 386 -18.99 1.44 -11.69
CA ASP A 386 -19.83 0.48 -12.40
C ASP A 386 -19.87 0.76 -13.90
N LEU A 387 -19.84 -0.30 -14.71
CA LEU A 387 -20.20 -0.20 -16.13
C LEU A 387 -21.65 0.31 -16.24
N PRO A 388 -22.01 1.04 -17.31
CA PRO A 388 -23.38 1.53 -17.53
C PRO A 388 -24.44 0.43 -17.52
N SER A 389 -24.07 -0.79 -17.85
CA SER A 389 -24.89 -1.98 -17.69
C SER A 389 -24.04 -3.16 -17.24
N ILE A 390 -24.48 -3.88 -16.22
CA ILE A 390 -23.78 -5.02 -15.62
C ILE A 390 -24.62 -6.27 -15.83
N THR A 391 -24.02 -7.29 -16.43
CA THR A 391 -24.71 -8.59 -16.62
C THR A 391 -24.78 -9.38 -15.31
N PRO A 392 -25.70 -10.37 -15.19
CA PRO A 392 -25.75 -11.26 -14.04
C PRO A 392 -24.44 -12.03 -13.80
N GLU A 393 -23.72 -12.37 -14.89
CA GLU A 393 -22.44 -13.07 -14.85
C GLU A 393 -21.36 -12.18 -14.24
N GLN A 394 -21.24 -10.94 -14.72
CA GLN A 394 -20.30 -9.94 -14.17
C GLN A 394 -20.59 -9.67 -12.69
N ARG A 395 -21.85 -9.55 -12.31
CA ARG A 395 -22.24 -9.36 -10.90
C ARG A 395 -21.82 -10.55 -10.03
N ARG A 396 -22.01 -11.78 -10.51
CA ARG A 396 -21.55 -12.99 -9.79
C ARG A 396 -20.02 -13.02 -9.67
N ALA A 397 -19.31 -12.75 -10.76
CA ALA A 397 -17.85 -12.70 -10.77
C ALA A 397 -17.31 -11.66 -9.77
N ARG A 398 -17.95 -10.47 -9.70
CA ARG A 398 -17.61 -9.42 -8.74
C ARG A 398 -17.81 -9.84 -7.29
N LEU A 399 -18.99 -10.40 -6.97
CA LEU A 399 -19.27 -10.89 -5.62
C LEU A 399 -18.27 -11.99 -5.21
N GLN A 400 -17.95 -12.87 -6.12
CA GLN A 400 -16.96 -13.91 -5.88
C GLN A 400 -15.56 -13.35 -5.67
N TRP A 401 -15.13 -12.38 -6.48
CA TRP A 401 -13.87 -11.69 -6.30
C TRP A 401 -13.78 -10.99 -4.94
N LEU A 402 -14.78 -10.18 -4.60
CA LEU A 402 -14.83 -9.45 -3.33
C LEU A 402 -14.96 -10.36 -2.09
N SER A 403 -15.47 -11.59 -2.25
CA SER A 403 -15.44 -12.57 -1.16
C SER A 403 -14.03 -13.10 -0.85
N GLY A 404 -13.07 -12.86 -1.75
CA GLY A 404 -11.70 -13.36 -1.64
C GLY A 404 -11.59 -14.88 -1.76
N THR A 405 -12.64 -15.58 -2.22
CA THR A 405 -12.66 -17.06 -2.29
C THR A 405 -12.87 -17.54 -3.72
N SER A 406 -12.48 -18.79 -3.99
CA SER A 406 -12.71 -19.48 -5.27
C SER A 406 -14.04 -20.24 -5.26
N THR A 407 -14.61 -20.51 -6.43
CA THR A 407 -15.69 -21.51 -6.57
C THR A 407 -15.16 -22.90 -6.23
N GLN A 408 -15.95 -23.66 -5.47
CA GLN A 408 -15.66 -25.07 -5.21
C GLN A 408 -15.99 -25.93 -6.43
#